data_23448eafb758d7d5a59fabb9ce64a191
#
_entry.id   23448eafb758d7d5a59fabb9ce64a191
#
_cell.length_a   1.000
_cell.length_b   1.000
_cell.length_c   1.000
_cell.angle_alpha   90.00
_cell.angle_beta   90.00
_cell.angle_gamma   90.00
#
_symmetry.space_group_name_H-M   'P 1'
#
loop_
_entity.id
_entity.type
_entity.pdbx_description
1 polymer ?
#
loop_
_entity_poly.entity_id
_entity_poly.type
_entity_poly.pdbx_seq_one_letter_code
_entity_poly.pdbx_strand_id
1 'polypeptide(L)'
;PARAFQPLTTVLEAGKMLQGKATGLVFTCEFPHATPADCSAHSYNRGKYDWIAPQMVHNDIDVVIGGGVSILTKDMEDYLLANGYGVYRNDLKGMRADNNQKMWALYGNKEMAYDIDRNPEEQPSIEEMTRKAIDKLSKNPNGFFLMVEGSKVDWAAHGNDPVGMATDFLAFDRACGAALEFARNNGETAVVIVPDHGNSGISLGRKDCKGYDKLTKDQLFHQFSLYKLTAEGFANKVNSVPNSEVQNVFRTYAGFELTPEEMNALNNCKDYKNSPIPEDQRKPEDNSSMYSGSLTGLMAHIITSRTCFGFTTGGHTGEEVFLAAYHPQGTLPLGMNTNIELNEYLCNLFGLTHGNLEDLTSK
;
A
#
# COMPACT_ATOMS: atom_id res chain seq x y z
N PRO A 1 -2.15 16.00 -22.39
CA PRO A 1 -1.09 16.98 -22.69
C PRO A 1 -1.01 17.26 -24.18
N ALA A 2 -0.67 18.48 -24.52
CA ALA A 2 -0.53 18.90 -25.92
C ALA A 2 0.66 18.19 -26.61
N ARG A 3 1.60 17.66 -25.84
CA ARG A 3 2.77 16.91 -26.33
C ARG A 3 2.99 15.67 -25.50
N ALA A 4 3.43 14.58 -26.14
CA ALA A 4 3.85 13.36 -25.43
C ALA A 4 5.02 13.69 -24.49
N PHE A 5 5.00 13.07 -23.30
CA PHE A 5 6.02 13.23 -22.24
C PHE A 5 6.17 14.67 -21.67
N GLN A 6 5.19 15.54 -21.90
CA GLN A 6 5.16 16.84 -21.24
C GLN A 6 4.74 16.62 -19.77
N PRO A 7 5.53 17.13 -18.79
CA PRO A 7 5.12 17.13 -17.39
C PRO A 7 3.82 17.90 -17.22
N LEU A 8 2.95 17.42 -16.32
CA LEU A 8 1.71 18.10 -15.96
C LEU A 8 1.79 18.46 -14.47
N THR A 9 1.42 19.68 -14.14
CA THR A 9 1.32 20.11 -12.74
C THR A 9 0.25 19.31 -12.01
N THR A 10 0.59 18.73 -10.87
CA THR A 10 -0.33 17.95 -10.05
C THR A 10 -1.20 18.86 -9.17
N VAL A 11 -2.30 18.30 -8.63
CA VAL A 11 -3.15 19.02 -7.67
C VAL A 11 -2.37 19.38 -6.39
N LEU A 12 -1.48 18.50 -5.93
CA LEU A 12 -0.60 18.74 -4.79
C LEU A 12 0.31 19.96 -5.06
N GLU A 13 1.02 19.97 -6.19
CA GLU A 13 1.92 21.06 -6.56
C GLU A 13 1.16 22.38 -6.73
N ALA A 14 0.04 22.36 -7.42
CA ALA A 14 -0.78 23.57 -7.61
C ALA A 14 -1.33 24.10 -6.28
N GLY A 15 -1.80 23.25 -5.40
CA GLY A 15 -2.25 23.62 -4.05
C GLY A 15 -1.15 24.28 -3.23
N LYS A 16 0.07 23.75 -3.31
CA LYS A 16 1.24 24.34 -2.65
C LYS A 16 1.64 25.67 -3.28
N MET A 17 1.85 25.69 -4.59
CA MET A 17 2.42 26.86 -5.29
C MET A 17 1.46 28.05 -5.36
N LEU A 18 0.17 27.82 -5.58
CA LEU A 18 -0.82 28.88 -5.78
C LEU A 18 -1.53 29.30 -4.48
N GLN A 19 -1.62 28.40 -3.51
CA GLN A 19 -2.45 28.62 -2.31
C GLN A 19 -1.66 28.51 -1.00
N GLY A 20 -0.38 28.14 -1.04
CA GLY A 20 0.45 27.98 0.14
C GLY A 20 -0.02 26.85 1.08
N LYS A 21 -0.70 25.83 0.53
CA LYS A 21 -1.14 24.68 1.33
C LYS A 21 0.04 23.85 1.78
N ALA A 22 -0.06 23.29 2.98
CA ALA A 22 0.84 22.23 3.39
C ALA A 22 0.56 20.94 2.60
N THR A 23 1.59 20.13 2.37
CA THR A 23 1.47 18.93 1.51
C THR A 23 1.99 17.69 2.23
N GLY A 24 1.31 16.56 2.08
CA GLY A 24 1.70 15.32 2.71
C GLY A 24 1.42 14.08 1.87
N LEU A 25 2.27 13.07 2.06
CA LEU A 25 2.16 11.75 1.44
C LEU A 25 2.34 10.69 2.54
N VAL A 26 1.39 9.79 2.65
CA VAL A 26 1.42 8.62 3.54
C VAL A 26 1.16 7.37 2.70
N PHE A 27 2.00 6.36 2.82
CA PHE A 27 1.91 5.15 1.97
C PHE A 27 2.59 3.96 2.66
N THR A 28 2.34 2.75 2.17
CA THR A 28 2.99 1.52 2.68
C THR A 28 4.00 0.90 1.70
N CYS A 29 4.04 1.40 0.45
CA CYS A 29 5.12 1.11 -0.51
C CYS A 29 6.38 1.94 -0.22
N GLU A 30 7.39 1.87 -1.09
CA GLU A 30 8.54 2.78 -1.08
C GLU A 30 8.19 4.14 -1.69
N PHE A 31 8.80 5.21 -1.20
CA PHE A 31 8.39 6.58 -1.55
C PHE A 31 8.46 6.96 -3.04
N PRO A 32 9.37 6.40 -3.89
CA PRO A 32 9.33 6.69 -5.33
C PRO A 32 8.42 5.74 -6.13
N HIS A 33 7.59 4.90 -5.44
CA HIS A 33 6.59 4.10 -6.13
C HIS A 33 5.53 4.99 -6.82
N ALA A 34 4.81 4.44 -7.79
CA ALA A 34 3.98 5.21 -8.71
C ALA A 34 3.03 6.20 -8.01
N THR A 35 2.20 5.76 -7.08
CA THR A 35 1.15 6.60 -6.49
C THR A 35 1.69 7.80 -5.70
N PRO A 36 2.65 7.64 -4.74
CA PRO A 36 3.23 8.83 -4.10
C PRO A 36 4.05 9.69 -5.07
N ALA A 37 4.70 9.07 -6.06
CA ALA A 37 5.47 9.80 -7.07
C ALA A 37 4.57 10.61 -8.03
N ASP A 38 3.46 10.06 -8.48
CA ASP A 38 2.52 10.75 -9.40
C ASP A 38 1.91 12.02 -8.78
N CYS A 39 1.91 12.14 -7.47
CA CYS A 39 1.49 13.36 -6.79
C CYS A 39 2.56 14.46 -6.82
N SER A 40 3.86 14.12 -7.02
CA SER A 40 4.95 15.02 -6.65
C SER A 40 6.23 14.89 -7.48
N ALA A 41 6.23 14.10 -8.55
CA ALA A 41 7.37 13.93 -9.44
C ALA A 41 6.93 13.68 -10.88
N HIS A 42 7.84 13.92 -11.81
CA HIS A 42 7.58 13.80 -13.24
C HIS A 42 8.61 12.89 -13.91
N SER A 43 8.16 11.75 -14.41
CA SER A 43 9.01 10.81 -15.16
C SER A 43 8.18 10.08 -16.22
N TYR A 44 8.78 9.90 -17.40
CA TYR A 44 8.15 9.09 -18.45
C TYR A 44 8.16 7.58 -18.14
N ASN A 45 8.89 7.18 -17.11
CA ASN A 45 9.05 5.78 -16.73
C ASN A 45 9.03 5.65 -15.21
N ARG A 46 8.02 4.98 -14.67
CA ARG A 46 7.83 4.75 -13.23
C ARG A 46 8.97 3.97 -12.55
N GLY A 47 9.76 3.20 -13.29
CA GLY A 47 10.90 2.44 -12.78
C GLY A 47 12.18 3.27 -12.62
N LYS A 48 12.18 4.56 -12.98
CA LYS A 48 13.34 5.46 -12.87
C LYS A 48 13.43 6.11 -11.50
N TYR A 49 13.61 5.30 -10.45
CA TYR A 49 13.71 5.77 -9.06
C TYR A 49 14.88 6.73 -8.82
N ASP A 50 15.97 6.56 -9.56
CA ASP A 50 17.11 7.47 -9.58
C ASP A 50 16.78 8.89 -10.08
N TRP A 51 15.68 9.04 -10.83
CA TRP A 51 15.16 10.33 -11.28
C TRP A 51 14.00 10.83 -10.43
N ILE A 52 13.16 9.92 -9.95
CA ILE A 52 11.94 10.23 -9.19
C ILE A 52 12.28 10.65 -7.76
N ALA A 53 13.11 9.88 -7.07
CA ALA A 53 13.40 10.12 -5.66
C ALA A 53 14.02 11.50 -5.38
N PRO A 54 15.01 12.00 -6.16
CA PRO A 54 15.49 13.36 -5.98
C PRO A 54 14.43 14.43 -6.20
N GLN A 55 13.53 14.25 -7.18
CA GLN A 55 12.45 15.22 -7.41
C GLN A 55 11.53 15.31 -6.20
N MET A 56 11.09 14.17 -5.63
CA MET A 56 10.24 14.15 -4.45
C MET A 56 10.90 14.85 -3.26
N VAL A 57 12.21 14.63 -3.05
CA VAL A 57 12.97 15.26 -1.97
C VAL A 57 13.08 16.79 -2.17
N HIS A 58 13.23 17.26 -3.40
CA HIS A 58 13.38 18.68 -3.70
C HIS A 58 12.05 19.43 -3.93
N ASN A 59 10.94 18.72 -4.03
CA ASN A 59 9.62 19.32 -4.26
C ASN A 59 8.97 19.89 -2.98
N ASP A 60 9.76 19.97 -1.90
CA ASP A 60 9.37 20.62 -0.63
C ASP A 60 8.05 20.09 -0.03
N ILE A 61 7.83 18.76 -0.08
CA ILE A 61 6.66 18.13 0.53
C ILE A 61 6.82 18.16 2.05
N ASP A 62 5.86 18.74 2.77
CA ASP A 62 6.02 19.01 4.20
C ASP A 62 6.07 17.74 5.06
N VAL A 63 5.28 16.72 4.73
CA VAL A 63 5.23 15.46 5.49
C VAL A 63 5.25 14.26 4.54
N VAL A 64 6.24 13.38 4.70
CA VAL A 64 6.32 12.10 3.98
C VAL A 64 6.53 10.99 4.99
N ILE A 65 5.60 10.01 5.03
CA ILE A 65 5.70 8.85 5.93
C ILE A 65 5.38 7.58 5.14
N GLY A 66 6.31 6.62 5.09
CA GLY A 66 6.10 5.37 4.37
C GLY A 66 7.33 4.48 4.31
N GLY A 67 7.48 3.71 3.22
CA GLY A 67 8.63 2.85 2.97
C GLY A 67 9.78 3.55 2.24
N GLY A 68 10.95 2.88 2.12
CA GLY A 68 12.03 3.32 1.24
C GLY A 68 13.32 3.78 1.90
N VAL A 69 13.64 3.25 3.09
CA VAL A 69 14.88 3.62 3.83
C VAL A 69 16.14 3.47 2.97
N SER A 70 16.26 2.41 2.18
CA SER A 70 17.44 2.17 1.35
C SER A 70 17.55 3.08 0.12
N ILE A 71 16.45 3.76 -0.25
CA ILE A 71 16.40 4.64 -1.42
C ILE A 71 16.80 6.07 -1.06
N LEU A 72 16.53 6.49 0.19
CA LEU A 72 16.95 7.79 0.67
C LEU A 72 18.48 7.82 0.82
N THR A 73 19.17 8.47 -0.11
CA THR A 73 20.63 8.60 -0.08
C THR A 73 21.08 9.58 1.00
N LYS A 74 22.37 9.56 1.31
CA LYS A 74 22.94 10.51 2.29
C LYS A 74 22.78 11.96 1.85
N ASP A 75 22.99 12.24 0.56
CA ASP A 75 22.86 13.60 0.02
C ASP A 75 21.40 14.10 0.11
N MET A 76 20.42 13.23 -0.15
CA MET A 76 19.00 13.55 0.02
C MET A 76 18.65 13.83 1.49
N GLU A 77 19.15 13.01 2.40
CA GLU A 77 18.97 13.20 3.84
C GLU A 77 19.60 14.52 4.32
N ASP A 78 20.83 14.81 3.90
CA ASP A 78 21.51 16.06 4.24
C ASP A 78 20.76 17.29 3.71
N TYR A 79 20.21 17.20 2.50
CA TYR A 79 19.36 18.24 1.96
C TYR A 79 18.10 18.46 2.83
N LEU A 80 17.40 17.39 3.20
CA LEU A 80 16.21 17.48 4.05
C LEU A 80 16.53 18.12 5.41
N LEU A 81 17.61 17.66 6.07
CA LEU A 81 18.05 18.20 7.35
C LEU A 81 18.43 19.70 7.25
N ALA A 82 19.15 20.09 6.18
CA ALA A 82 19.52 21.48 5.93
C ALA A 82 18.31 22.39 5.67
N ASN A 83 17.17 21.82 5.22
CA ASN A 83 15.91 22.53 4.98
C ASN A 83 14.90 22.39 6.13
N GLY A 84 15.34 21.98 7.32
CA GLY A 84 14.56 22.01 8.54
C GLY A 84 13.61 20.84 8.74
N TYR A 85 13.80 19.73 8.00
CA TYR A 85 13.02 18.52 8.20
C TYR A 85 13.53 17.70 9.38
N GLY A 86 12.61 17.10 10.15
CA GLY A 86 12.92 15.92 10.95
C GLY A 86 13.02 14.70 10.02
N VAL A 87 14.13 13.96 10.08
CA VAL A 87 14.36 12.78 9.22
C VAL A 87 14.52 11.55 10.10
N TYR A 88 13.68 10.54 9.89
CA TYR A 88 13.61 9.32 10.70
C TYR A 88 13.71 8.08 9.80
N ARG A 89 14.73 7.24 10.04
CA ARG A 89 14.97 6.00 9.28
C ARG A 89 14.86 4.81 10.22
N ASN A 90 13.77 4.05 10.12
CA ASN A 90 13.42 2.98 11.07
C ASN A 90 13.43 3.48 12.54
N ASP A 91 13.13 4.74 12.76
CA ASP A 91 13.09 5.35 14.09
C ASP A 91 11.67 5.78 14.46
N LEU A 92 10.88 4.80 14.91
CA LEU A 92 9.49 5.01 15.31
C LEU A 92 9.36 5.94 16.53
N LYS A 93 10.32 5.87 17.47
CA LYS A 93 10.31 6.71 18.67
C LYS A 93 10.59 8.16 18.31
N GLY A 94 11.58 8.40 17.45
CA GLY A 94 11.89 9.73 16.94
C GLY A 94 10.72 10.33 16.18
N MET A 95 10.08 9.58 15.26
CA MET A 95 8.89 10.02 14.54
C MET A 95 7.75 10.39 15.48
N ARG A 96 7.47 9.57 16.49
CA ARG A 96 6.41 9.84 17.49
C ARG A 96 6.68 11.12 18.29
N ALA A 97 7.93 11.34 18.67
CA ALA A 97 8.35 12.50 19.45
C ALA A 97 8.58 13.77 18.63
N ASP A 98 8.55 13.68 17.30
CA ASP A 98 8.89 14.79 16.42
C ASP A 98 7.93 15.98 16.53
N ASN A 99 8.51 17.19 16.69
CA ASN A 99 7.83 18.47 16.77
C ASN A 99 8.20 19.45 15.64
N ASN A 100 9.02 19.04 14.66
CA ASN A 100 9.33 19.87 13.51
C ASN A 100 8.07 20.11 12.67
N GLN A 101 8.03 21.21 11.93
CA GLN A 101 6.92 21.47 11.00
C GLN A 101 6.95 20.49 9.82
N LYS A 102 8.14 20.14 9.35
CA LYS A 102 8.36 19.26 8.20
C LYS A 102 9.00 17.95 8.66
N MET A 103 8.60 16.84 8.03
CA MET A 103 9.07 15.52 8.44
C MET A 103 9.14 14.53 7.29
N TRP A 104 10.22 13.75 7.24
CA TRP A 104 10.34 12.52 6.48
C TRP A 104 10.59 11.35 7.42
N ALA A 105 9.71 10.37 7.46
CA ALA A 105 9.84 9.18 8.29
C ALA A 105 9.67 7.92 7.42
N LEU A 106 10.75 7.15 7.25
CA LEU A 106 10.80 6.01 6.36
C LEU A 106 11.09 4.72 7.13
N TYR A 107 10.38 3.66 6.76
CA TYR A 107 10.44 2.33 7.39
C TYR A 107 10.63 1.24 6.33
N GLY A 108 11.27 0.13 6.75
CA GLY A 108 11.63 -0.93 5.82
C GLY A 108 12.72 -0.53 4.83
N ASN A 109 13.45 -1.49 4.30
CA ASN A 109 14.48 -1.18 3.30
C ASN A 109 13.87 -0.63 2.01
N LYS A 110 12.84 -1.29 1.50
CA LYS A 110 12.00 -0.85 0.39
C LYS A 110 10.62 -0.47 0.94
N GLU A 111 9.65 -1.34 0.80
CA GLU A 111 8.30 -1.18 1.34
C GLU A 111 8.22 -1.49 2.84
N MET A 112 7.12 -1.10 3.45
CA MET A 112 6.74 -1.51 4.80
C MET A 112 6.20 -2.94 4.82
N ALA A 113 6.18 -3.58 5.98
CA ALA A 113 5.51 -4.87 6.16
C ALA A 113 3.99 -4.76 5.94
N TYR A 114 3.34 -5.87 5.56
CA TYR A 114 1.88 -5.99 5.65
C TYR A 114 1.41 -5.76 7.10
N ASP A 115 0.23 -5.20 7.28
CA ASP A 115 -0.24 -4.80 8.63
C ASP A 115 -0.24 -5.96 9.63
N ILE A 116 -0.66 -7.16 9.20
CA ILE A 116 -0.65 -8.37 10.06
C ILE A 116 0.76 -8.90 10.36
N ASP A 117 1.72 -8.70 9.45
CA ASP A 117 3.11 -9.14 9.60
C ASP A 117 3.98 -8.11 10.33
N ARG A 118 3.49 -6.90 10.47
CA ARG A 118 4.20 -5.75 11.02
C ARG A 118 4.52 -5.94 12.51
N ASN A 119 5.76 -5.59 12.90
CA ASN A 119 6.10 -5.39 14.31
C ASN A 119 5.68 -3.96 14.75
N PRO A 120 4.67 -3.79 15.61
CA PRO A 120 4.16 -2.48 16.02
C PRO A 120 5.15 -1.67 16.87
N GLU A 121 6.24 -2.29 17.37
CA GLU A 121 7.31 -1.60 18.09
C GLU A 121 8.38 -1.03 17.15
N GLU A 122 8.39 -1.43 15.87
CA GLU A 122 9.38 -1.04 14.87
C GLU A 122 8.79 -0.19 13.74
N GLN A 123 7.56 -0.47 13.35
CA GLN A 123 6.89 0.24 12.26
C GLN A 123 5.51 0.74 12.70
N PRO A 124 5.11 1.98 12.31
CA PRO A 124 3.78 2.50 12.59
C PRO A 124 2.71 1.82 11.74
N SER A 125 1.46 1.83 12.18
CA SER A 125 0.34 1.51 11.30
C SER A 125 0.03 2.66 10.34
N ILE A 126 -0.66 2.36 9.22
CA ILE A 126 -1.10 3.41 8.28
C ILE A 126 -2.05 4.40 8.97
N GLU A 127 -2.87 3.96 9.94
CA GLU A 127 -3.69 4.85 10.76
C GLU A 127 -2.81 5.82 11.57
N GLU A 128 -1.78 5.31 12.27
CA GLU A 128 -0.86 6.14 13.05
C GLU A 128 -0.13 7.18 12.18
N MET A 129 0.34 6.74 10.99
CA MET A 129 0.98 7.63 10.02
C MET A 129 0.03 8.73 9.55
N THR A 130 -1.22 8.38 9.25
CA THR A 130 -2.27 9.31 8.81
C THR A 130 -2.58 10.34 9.89
N ARG A 131 -2.78 9.91 11.14
CA ARG A 131 -3.01 10.82 12.28
C ARG A 131 -1.83 11.76 12.50
N LYS A 132 -0.60 11.26 12.42
CA LYS A 132 0.61 12.08 12.56
C LYS A 132 0.75 13.10 11.43
N ALA A 133 0.46 12.72 10.19
CA ALA A 133 0.46 13.64 9.05
C ALA A 133 -0.59 14.73 9.20
N ILE A 134 -1.83 14.37 9.56
CA ILE A 134 -2.91 15.34 9.80
C ILE A 134 -2.54 16.31 10.91
N ASP A 135 -2.01 15.82 12.06
CA ASP A 135 -1.61 16.70 13.19
C ASP A 135 -0.60 17.78 12.75
N LYS A 136 0.33 17.42 11.86
CA LYS A 136 1.31 18.38 11.36
C LYS A 136 0.73 19.36 10.34
N LEU A 137 0.07 18.82 9.33
CA LEU A 137 -0.40 19.57 8.16
C LEU A 137 -1.54 20.53 8.51
N SER A 138 -2.42 20.16 9.46
CA SER A 138 -3.54 20.98 9.88
C SER A 138 -3.17 22.28 10.62
N LYS A 139 -1.89 22.44 10.99
CA LYS A 139 -1.35 23.65 11.58
C LYS A 139 -1.13 24.78 10.57
N ASN A 140 -1.15 24.45 9.27
CA ASN A 140 -1.04 25.46 8.21
C ASN A 140 -2.38 26.23 8.09
N PRO A 141 -2.39 27.57 8.24
CA PRO A 141 -3.62 28.37 8.16
C PRO A 141 -4.26 28.35 6.77
N ASN A 142 -3.51 28.02 5.72
CA ASN A 142 -4.01 27.88 4.36
C ASN A 142 -4.60 26.49 4.07
N GLY A 143 -4.62 25.59 5.07
CA GLY A 143 -5.05 24.20 4.92
C GLY A 143 -3.99 23.33 4.27
N PHE A 144 -4.38 22.11 3.85
CA PHE A 144 -3.43 21.12 3.36
C PHE A 144 -4.02 20.21 2.29
N PHE A 145 -3.12 19.52 1.57
CA PHE A 145 -3.37 18.33 0.77
C PHE A 145 -2.66 17.15 1.41
N LEU A 146 -3.36 16.06 1.63
CA LEU A 146 -2.78 14.80 2.11
C LEU A 146 -3.28 13.64 1.23
N MET A 147 -2.34 12.92 0.60
CA MET A 147 -2.62 11.64 -0.02
C MET A 147 -2.24 10.51 0.94
N VAL A 148 -3.12 9.53 1.08
CA VAL A 148 -2.89 8.32 1.89
C VAL A 148 -3.15 7.09 1.04
N GLU A 149 -2.17 6.21 0.91
CA GLU A 149 -2.25 5.00 0.07
C GLU A 149 -2.07 3.73 0.88
N GLY A 150 -3.07 2.85 0.86
CA GLY A 150 -2.98 1.47 1.34
C GLY A 150 -2.34 0.57 0.28
N SER A 151 -1.08 0.82 -0.06
CA SER A 151 -0.38 0.24 -1.21
C SER A 151 -0.34 -1.29 -1.22
N LYS A 152 -0.28 -1.92 -0.06
CA LYS A 152 -0.12 -3.37 0.08
C LYS A 152 -1.39 -4.16 -0.23
N VAL A 153 -2.57 -3.50 -0.30
CA VAL A 153 -3.83 -4.15 -0.74
C VAL A 153 -3.70 -4.66 -2.17
N ASP A 154 -3.22 -3.79 -3.07
CA ASP A 154 -2.98 -4.12 -4.48
C ASP A 154 -1.93 -5.24 -4.63
N TRP A 155 -0.82 -5.15 -3.89
CA TRP A 155 0.24 -6.16 -3.97
C TRP A 155 -0.22 -7.54 -3.49
N ALA A 156 -1.04 -7.60 -2.42
CA ALA A 156 -1.65 -8.83 -1.97
C ALA A 156 -2.62 -9.40 -3.03
N ALA A 157 -3.37 -8.53 -3.72
CA ALA A 157 -4.25 -8.90 -4.81
C ALA A 157 -3.46 -9.51 -5.98
N HIS A 158 -2.38 -8.87 -6.42
CA HIS A 158 -1.46 -9.42 -7.42
C HIS A 158 -0.89 -10.79 -7.02
N GLY A 159 -0.61 -10.97 -5.73
CA GLY A 159 -0.15 -12.23 -5.14
C GLY A 159 -1.24 -13.28 -4.92
N ASN A 160 -2.52 -12.96 -5.17
CA ASN A 160 -3.67 -13.81 -4.85
C ASN A 160 -3.69 -14.23 -3.37
N ASP A 161 -3.27 -13.32 -2.50
CA ASP A 161 -3.21 -13.50 -1.05
C ASP A 161 -4.44 -12.85 -0.38
N PRO A 162 -5.46 -13.64 0.00
CA PRO A 162 -6.66 -13.08 0.61
C PRO A 162 -6.41 -12.53 2.02
N VAL A 163 -5.36 -13.02 2.71
CA VAL A 163 -5.02 -12.56 4.07
C VAL A 163 -4.41 -11.17 3.99
N GLY A 164 -3.40 -10.98 3.13
CA GLY A 164 -2.79 -9.67 2.90
C GLY A 164 -3.83 -8.67 2.43
N MET A 165 -4.66 -9.01 1.43
CA MET A 165 -5.73 -8.13 0.94
C MET A 165 -6.65 -7.65 2.07
N ALA A 166 -7.19 -8.58 2.86
CA ALA A 166 -8.18 -8.24 3.88
C ALA A 166 -7.57 -7.47 5.06
N THR A 167 -6.38 -7.85 5.52
CA THR A 167 -5.75 -7.20 6.69
C THR A 167 -5.26 -5.79 6.37
N ASP A 168 -4.68 -5.59 5.20
CA ASP A 168 -4.25 -4.26 4.76
C ASP A 168 -5.42 -3.37 4.34
N PHE A 169 -6.49 -3.93 3.75
CA PHE A 169 -7.73 -3.18 3.52
C PHE A 169 -8.36 -2.70 4.83
N LEU A 170 -8.43 -3.56 5.85
CA LEU A 170 -8.92 -3.18 7.19
C LEU A 170 -7.99 -2.17 7.89
N ALA A 171 -6.69 -2.23 7.65
CA ALA A 171 -5.77 -1.20 8.14
C ALA A 171 -6.00 0.14 7.46
N PHE A 172 -6.22 0.14 6.14
CA PHE A 172 -6.59 1.33 5.38
C PHE A 172 -7.95 1.90 5.81
N ASP A 173 -8.96 1.06 6.06
CA ASP A 173 -10.26 1.48 6.59
C ASP A 173 -10.11 2.24 7.92
N ARG A 174 -9.22 1.80 8.81
CA ARG A 174 -8.90 2.54 10.05
C ARG A 174 -8.27 3.91 9.77
N ALA A 175 -7.40 4.00 8.77
CA ALA A 175 -6.82 5.28 8.35
C ALA A 175 -7.88 6.22 7.75
N CYS A 176 -8.80 5.69 6.93
CA CYS A 176 -9.96 6.42 6.45
C CYS A 176 -10.85 6.92 7.62
N GLY A 177 -11.06 6.06 8.63
CA GLY A 177 -11.76 6.42 9.86
C GLY A 177 -11.11 7.60 10.57
N ALA A 178 -9.78 7.61 10.69
CA ALA A 178 -9.01 8.70 11.29
C ALA A 178 -9.16 10.02 10.50
N ALA A 179 -9.10 9.96 9.19
CA ALA A 179 -9.29 11.12 8.31
C ALA A 179 -10.72 11.67 8.42
N LEU A 180 -11.73 10.81 8.42
CA LEU A 180 -13.14 11.19 8.57
C LEU A 180 -13.45 11.77 9.96
N GLU A 181 -12.86 11.23 11.03
CA GLU A 181 -12.97 11.78 12.38
C GLU A 181 -12.44 13.22 12.43
N PHE A 182 -11.24 13.43 11.88
CA PHE A 182 -10.67 14.78 11.79
C PHE A 182 -11.56 15.71 10.96
N ALA A 183 -11.98 15.29 9.77
CA ALA A 183 -12.77 16.10 8.86
C ALA A 183 -14.12 16.55 9.47
N ARG A 184 -14.79 15.64 10.20
CA ARG A 184 -16.06 15.96 10.91
C ARG A 184 -15.84 16.96 12.03
N ASN A 185 -14.75 16.82 12.79
CA ASN A 185 -14.44 17.72 13.90
C ASN A 185 -13.94 19.08 13.43
N ASN A 186 -13.18 19.10 12.33
CA ASN A 186 -12.64 20.32 11.73
C ASN A 186 -13.72 21.13 10.98
N GLY A 187 -14.64 20.47 10.30
CA GLY A 187 -15.75 21.10 9.56
C GLY A 187 -15.36 21.79 8.25
N GLU A 188 -14.09 21.74 7.82
CA GLU A 188 -13.56 22.41 6.62
C GLU A 188 -12.78 21.45 5.71
N THR A 189 -12.71 20.17 6.05
CA THR A 189 -11.92 19.16 5.34
C THR A 189 -12.83 18.21 4.57
N ALA A 190 -12.56 18.05 3.27
CA ALA A 190 -13.16 17.01 2.44
C ALA A 190 -12.27 15.75 2.48
N VAL A 191 -12.89 14.57 2.41
CA VAL A 191 -12.21 13.28 2.28
C VAL A 191 -12.75 12.55 1.06
N VAL A 192 -11.86 12.07 0.19
CA VAL A 192 -12.19 11.27 -0.99
C VAL A 192 -11.47 9.94 -0.86
N ILE A 193 -12.19 8.83 -1.03
CA ILE A 193 -11.68 7.47 -0.89
C ILE A 193 -12.01 6.74 -2.18
N VAL A 194 -10.99 6.30 -2.91
CA VAL A 194 -11.14 5.68 -4.22
C VAL A 194 -10.01 4.71 -4.50
N PRO A 195 -10.29 3.47 -4.96
CA PRO A 195 -9.29 2.64 -5.65
C PRO A 195 -9.02 3.20 -7.05
N ASP A 196 -7.81 3.00 -7.56
CA ASP A 196 -7.41 3.36 -8.93
C ASP A 196 -7.94 2.37 -9.97
N HIS A 197 -8.07 1.08 -9.61
CA HIS A 197 -8.58 0.00 -10.44
C HIS A 197 -9.02 -1.20 -9.59
N GLY A 198 -9.70 -2.16 -10.21
CA GLY A 198 -9.89 -3.51 -9.68
C GLY A 198 -8.63 -4.36 -9.89
N ASN A 199 -8.49 -5.43 -9.10
CA ASN A 199 -7.34 -6.33 -9.20
C ASN A 199 -7.73 -7.76 -8.85
N SER A 200 -7.02 -8.74 -9.43
CA SER A 200 -7.12 -10.18 -9.17
C SER A 200 -8.46 -10.86 -9.49
N GLY A 201 -9.54 -10.12 -9.66
CA GLY A 201 -10.89 -10.68 -9.81
C GLY A 201 -11.27 -11.58 -8.65
N ILE A 202 -11.03 -11.09 -7.41
CA ILE A 202 -11.33 -11.82 -6.18
C ILE A 202 -12.83 -12.11 -6.08
N SER A 203 -13.17 -13.32 -5.66
CA SER A 203 -14.56 -13.73 -5.39
C SER A 203 -14.65 -14.53 -4.10
N LEU A 204 -15.80 -14.47 -3.45
CA LEU A 204 -16.16 -15.36 -2.37
C LEU A 204 -17.11 -16.45 -2.92
N GLY A 205 -16.69 -17.73 -2.83
CA GLY A 205 -17.38 -18.86 -3.42
C GLY A 205 -16.66 -19.41 -4.63
N ARG A 206 -15.36 -19.71 -4.50
CA ARG A 206 -14.57 -20.32 -5.57
C ARG A 206 -15.15 -21.70 -5.96
N LYS A 207 -14.84 -22.14 -7.19
CA LYS A 207 -15.38 -23.37 -7.82
C LYS A 207 -15.26 -24.62 -6.92
N ASP A 208 -14.19 -24.74 -6.14
CA ASP A 208 -13.91 -25.91 -5.31
C ASP A 208 -14.52 -25.82 -3.91
N CYS A 209 -15.03 -24.65 -3.50
CA CYS A 209 -15.73 -24.46 -2.24
C CYS A 209 -17.19 -24.86 -2.40
N LYS A 210 -17.45 -26.16 -2.45
CA LYS A 210 -18.80 -26.71 -2.67
C LYS A 210 -19.72 -26.39 -1.50
N GLY A 211 -20.91 -25.91 -1.81
CA GLY A 211 -21.97 -25.63 -0.82
C GLY A 211 -21.68 -24.39 0.02
N TYR A 212 -20.82 -23.46 -0.44
CA TYR A 212 -20.51 -22.23 0.27
C TYR A 212 -21.75 -21.39 0.61
N ASP A 213 -22.80 -21.47 -0.23
CA ASP A 213 -24.10 -20.82 -0.08
C ASP A 213 -24.90 -21.32 1.15
N LYS A 214 -24.50 -22.46 1.73
CA LYS A 214 -25.12 -23.07 2.92
C LYS A 214 -24.28 -22.92 4.18
N LEU A 215 -23.04 -22.41 4.07
CA LEU A 215 -22.17 -22.19 5.20
C LEU A 215 -22.64 -20.97 6.01
N THR A 216 -22.56 -21.08 7.33
CA THR A 216 -22.66 -19.90 8.18
C THR A 216 -21.44 -19.01 8.00
N LYS A 217 -21.54 -17.74 8.38
CA LYS A 217 -20.40 -16.81 8.37
C LYS A 217 -19.18 -17.39 9.10
N ASP A 218 -19.40 -17.97 10.27
CA ASP A 218 -18.31 -18.54 11.08
C ASP A 218 -17.64 -19.73 10.40
N GLN A 219 -18.41 -20.59 9.73
CA GLN A 219 -17.87 -21.71 8.95
C GLN A 219 -17.08 -21.21 7.73
N LEU A 220 -17.61 -20.20 7.05
CA LEU A 220 -17.02 -19.63 5.83
C LEU A 220 -15.66 -18.98 6.10
N PHE A 221 -15.53 -18.28 7.24
CA PHE A 221 -14.33 -17.53 7.59
C PHE A 221 -13.50 -18.21 8.68
N HIS A 222 -13.86 -19.40 9.17
CA HIS A 222 -13.14 -20.08 10.25
C HIS A 222 -11.65 -20.20 9.97
N GLN A 223 -11.28 -20.84 8.87
CA GLN A 223 -9.87 -21.02 8.53
C GLN A 223 -9.16 -19.70 8.27
N PHE A 224 -9.83 -18.74 7.64
CA PHE A 224 -9.30 -17.41 7.41
C PHE A 224 -8.94 -16.68 8.72
N SER A 225 -9.77 -16.82 9.74
CA SER A 225 -9.56 -16.18 11.06
C SER A 225 -8.38 -16.77 11.86
N LEU A 226 -7.86 -17.94 11.47
CA LEU A 226 -6.71 -18.55 12.11
C LEU A 226 -5.37 -18.06 11.58
N TYR A 227 -5.36 -17.44 10.40
CA TYR A 227 -4.12 -16.93 9.81
C TYR A 227 -3.57 -15.75 10.60
N LYS A 228 -2.27 -15.80 10.89
CA LYS A 228 -1.53 -14.76 11.60
C LYS A 228 -0.39 -14.16 10.77
N LEU A 229 -0.27 -14.58 9.53
CA LEU A 229 0.73 -14.12 8.57
C LEU A 229 0.12 -14.08 7.18
N THR A 230 0.61 -13.16 6.35
CA THR A 230 0.35 -13.14 4.90
C THR A 230 1.14 -14.26 4.19
N ALA A 231 0.92 -14.44 2.91
CA ALA A 231 1.75 -15.33 2.08
C ALA A 231 3.24 -14.95 2.14
N GLU A 232 3.55 -13.64 2.12
CA GLU A 232 4.91 -13.13 2.29
C GLU A 232 5.45 -13.43 3.69
N GLY A 233 4.64 -13.20 4.72
CA GLY A 233 4.98 -13.53 6.10
C GLY A 233 5.29 -15.01 6.30
N PHE A 234 4.51 -15.92 5.69
CA PHE A 234 4.81 -17.34 5.67
C PHE A 234 6.10 -17.67 4.93
N ALA A 235 6.33 -17.10 3.75
CA ALA A 235 7.56 -17.29 2.98
C ALA A 235 8.80 -16.86 3.77
N ASN A 236 8.74 -15.72 4.43
CA ASN A 236 9.80 -15.23 5.29
C ASN A 236 10.02 -16.14 6.51
N LYS A 237 8.93 -16.60 7.12
CA LYS A 237 8.99 -17.45 8.31
C LYS A 237 9.58 -18.82 8.03
N VAL A 238 9.15 -19.50 6.96
CA VAL A 238 9.71 -20.82 6.60
C VAL A 238 11.19 -20.72 6.18
N ASN A 239 11.61 -19.60 5.58
CA ASN A 239 13.01 -19.33 5.28
C ASN A 239 13.87 -18.99 6.50
N SER A 240 13.25 -18.67 7.65
CA SER A 240 13.95 -18.34 8.89
C SER A 240 14.13 -19.51 9.84
N VAL A 241 13.56 -20.68 9.54
CA VAL A 241 13.61 -21.87 10.40
C VAL A 241 14.15 -23.08 9.63
N PRO A 242 14.73 -24.09 10.31
CA PRO A 242 15.09 -25.36 9.67
C PRO A 242 13.87 -26.04 9.02
N ASN A 243 14.10 -26.83 7.97
CA ASN A 243 13.04 -27.60 7.29
C ASN A 243 12.19 -28.46 8.24
N SER A 244 12.79 -29.04 9.28
CA SER A 244 12.11 -29.84 10.31
C SER A 244 11.08 -29.04 11.11
N GLU A 245 11.19 -27.72 11.17
CA GLU A 245 10.29 -26.83 11.93
C GLU A 245 9.15 -26.25 11.10
N VAL A 246 9.13 -26.48 9.78
CA VAL A 246 8.09 -25.91 8.88
C VAL A 246 6.68 -26.31 9.30
N GLN A 247 6.47 -27.57 9.66
CA GLN A 247 5.15 -28.02 10.13
C GLN A 247 4.70 -27.27 11.40
N ASN A 248 5.63 -26.96 12.28
CA ASN A 248 5.35 -26.17 13.49
C ASN A 248 4.98 -24.72 13.15
N VAL A 249 5.59 -24.13 12.10
CA VAL A 249 5.20 -22.81 11.60
C VAL A 249 3.73 -22.80 11.17
N PHE A 250 3.32 -23.73 10.32
CA PHE A 250 1.92 -23.77 9.85
C PHE A 250 0.94 -24.10 10.97
N ARG A 251 1.29 -24.99 11.88
CA ARG A 251 0.47 -25.28 13.06
C ARG A 251 0.26 -24.02 13.93
N THR A 252 1.30 -23.24 14.13
CA THR A 252 1.29 -22.05 15.00
C THR A 252 0.57 -20.84 14.35
N TYR A 253 0.81 -20.63 13.07
CA TYR A 253 0.36 -19.41 12.37
C TYR A 253 -0.84 -19.61 11.45
N ALA A 254 -1.25 -20.85 11.21
CA ALA A 254 -2.39 -21.18 10.35
C ALA A 254 -3.34 -22.25 10.92
N GLY A 255 -2.95 -22.95 12.00
CA GLY A 255 -3.79 -23.96 12.64
C GLY A 255 -3.87 -25.30 11.90
N PHE A 256 -2.98 -25.55 10.91
CA PHE A 256 -2.93 -26.83 10.18
C PHE A 256 -1.48 -27.26 9.90
N GLU A 257 -1.31 -28.48 9.39
CA GLU A 257 -0.05 -29.00 8.88
C GLU A 257 -0.09 -29.08 7.36
N LEU A 258 1.06 -28.89 6.71
CA LEU A 258 1.21 -29.10 5.28
C LEU A 258 1.01 -30.59 4.94
N THR A 259 0.35 -30.87 3.82
CA THR A 259 0.26 -32.23 3.27
C THR A 259 1.64 -32.67 2.74
N PRO A 260 1.85 -33.99 2.51
CA PRO A 260 3.08 -34.48 1.89
C PRO A 260 3.36 -33.83 0.52
N GLU A 261 2.30 -33.55 -0.26
CA GLU A 261 2.36 -32.90 -1.58
C GLU A 261 2.81 -31.46 -1.45
N GLU A 262 2.27 -30.73 -0.46
CA GLU A 262 2.68 -29.32 -0.18
C GLU A 262 4.11 -29.24 0.33
N MET A 263 4.53 -30.17 1.20
CA MET A 263 5.91 -30.26 1.66
C MET A 263 6.86 -30.59 0.49
N ASN A 264 6.44 -31.47 -0.42
CA ASN A 264 7.20 -31.76 -1.63
C ASN A 264 7.32 -30.52 -2.54
N ALA A 265 6.21 -29.79 -2.74
CA ALA A 265 6.21 -28.54 -3.51
C ALA A 265 7.14 -27.49 -2.88
N LEU A 266 7.10 -27.32 -1.56
CA LEU A 266 7.99 -26.43 -0.83
C LEU A 266 9.46 -26.83 -1.00
N ASN A 267 9.79 -28.11 -0.84
CA ASN A 267 11.17 -28.59 -0.98
C ASN A 267 11.72 -28.43 -2.40
N ASN A 268 10.88 -28.43 -3.41
CA ASN A 268 11.24 -28.18 -4.79
C ASN A 268 11.22 -26.68 -5.19
N CYS A 269 10.74 -25.78 -4.32
CA CYS A 269 10.69 -24.35 -4.59
C CYS A 269 12.11 -23.74 -4.66
N LYS A 270 12.43 -22.99 -5.72
CA LYS A 270 13.76 -22.39 -5.91
C LYS A 270 14.12 -21.40 -4.81
N ASP A 271 13.16 -20.60 -4.36
CA ASP A 271 13.38 -19.55 -3.38
C ASP A 271 13.34 -20.07 -1.92
N TYR A 272 13.12 -21.37 -1.71
CA TYR A 272 13.13 -21.96 -0.38
C TYR A 272 14.56 -22.27 0.06
N LYS A 273 15.12 -21.47 0.97
CA LYS A 273 16.53 -21.51 1.39
C LYS A 273 16.90 -22.77 2.17
N ASN A 274 15.96 -23.33 2.94
CA ASN A 274 16.20 -24.44 3.86
C ASN A 274 15.73 -25.80 3.31
N SER A 275 15.57 -25.90 1.97
CA SER A 275 15.22 -27.16 1.32
C SER A 275 16.30 -28.23 1.54
N PRO A 276 15.90 -29.48 1.84
CA PRO A 276 16.83 -30.61 1.86
C PRO A 276 17.29 -31.05 0.46
N ILE A 277 16.64 -30.55 -0.61
CA ILE A 277 16.99 -30.85 -2.01
C ILE A 277 17.98 -29.79 -2.49
N PRO A 278 19.17 -30.17 -3.01
CA PRO A 278 20.09 -29.24 -3.64
C PRO A 278 19.41 -28.41 -4.75
N GLU A 279 19.78 -27.14 -4.88
CA GLU A 279 19.07 -26.19 -5.75
C GLU A 279 19.04 -26.64 -7.22
N ASP A 280 20.15 -27.22 -7.70
CA ASP A 280 20.30 -27.76 -9.05
C ASP A 280 19.48 -29.04 -9.33
N GLN A 281 18.95 -29.69 -8.27
CA GLN A 281 18.12 -30.88 -8.35
C GLN A 281 16.63 -30.59 -8.13
N ARG A 282 16.25 -29.34 -7.81
CA ARG A 282 14.86 -28.95 -7.60
C ARG A 282 14.07 -28.89 -8.89
N LYS A 283 12.86 -29.44 -8.86
CA LYS A 283 11.94 -29.52 -10.01
C LYS A 283 10.61 -28.84 -9.68
N PRO A 284 10.58 -27.51 -9.63
CA PRO A 284 9.35 -26.78 -9.32
C PRO A 284 8.24 -27.02 -10.34
N GLU A 285 8.58 -27.35 -11.59
CA GLU A 285 7.65 -27.68 -12.67
C GLU A 285 6.79 -28.92 -12.39
N ASP A 286 7.29 -29.87 -11.58
CA ASP A 286 6.55 -31.06 -11.19
C ASP A 286 5.35 -30.72 -10.26
N ASN A 287 5.33 -29.50 -9.70
CA ASN A 287 4.31 -28.96 -8.82
C ASN A 287 3.60 -27.73 -9.41
N SER A 288 3.56 -27.62 -10.74
CA SER A 288 3.06 -26.43 -11.47
C SER A 288 1.62 -26.04 -11.14
N SER A 289 0.78 -26.98 -10.63
CA SER A 289 -0.58 -26.69 -10.17
C SER A 289 -0.61 -25.87 -8.85
N MET A 290 0.47 -25.88 -8.07
CA MET A 290 0.59 -25.19 -6.79
C MET A 290 1.63 -24.05 -6.82
N TYR A 291 2.60 -24.13 -7.73
CA TYR A 291 3.75 -23.22 -7.78
C TYR A 291 3.58 -22.17 -8.88
N SER A 292 3.52 -20.91 -8.50
CA SER A 292 3.35 -19.75 -9.39
C SER A 292 4.67 -18.98 -9.64
N GLY A 293 5.82 -19.65 -9.56
CA GLY A 293 7.14 -19.06 -9.85
C GLY A 293 7.91 -18.53 -8.64
N SER A 294 7.28 -18.43 -7.45
CA SER A 294 7.95 -17.95 -6.25
C SER A 294 7.48 -18.67 -4.98
N LEU A 295 8.28 -18.58 -3.91
CA LEU A 295 7.89 -19.11 -2.60
C LEU A 295 6.64 -18.41 -2.06
N THR A 296 6.55 -17.09 -2.20
CA THR A 296 5.36 -16.32 -1.79
C THR A 296 4.12 -16.78 -2.54
N GLY A 297 4.20 -17.02 -3.86
CA GLY A 297 3.10 -17.56 -4.64
C GLY A 297 2.67 -18.96 -4.21
N LEU A 298 3.63 -19.83 -3.84
CA LEU A 298 3.32 -21.14 -3.26
C LEU A 298 2.59 -20.98 -1.92
N MET A 299 3.04 -20.08 -1.04
CA MET A 299 2.36 -19.81 0.23
C MET A 299 0.93 -19.26 0.00
N ALA A 300 0.76 -18.33 -0.94
CA ALA A 300 -0.55 -17.82 -1.33
C ALA A 300 -1.50 -18.93 -1.77
N HIS A 301 -1.02 -19.85 -2.62
CA HIS A 301 -1.79 -21.02 -3.04
C HIS A 301 -2.19 -21.89 -1.85
N ILE A 302 -1.26 -22.22 -0.95
CA ILE A 302 -1.49 -23.11 0.20
C ILE A 302 -2.53 -22.50 1.15
N ILE A 303 -2.43 -21.20 1.48
CA ILE A 303 -3.38 -20.55 2.39
C ILE A 303 -4.74 -20.35 1.74
N THR A 304 -4.78 -19.96 0.46
CA THR A 304 -6.02 -19.74 -0.30
C THR A 304 -6.80 -21.04 -0.51
N SER A 305 -6.10 -22.16 -0.75
CA SER A 305 -6.71 -23.47 -0.98
C SER A 305 -7.61 -23.95 0.15
N ARG A 306 -7.44 -23.44 1.35
CA ARG A 306 -8.22 -23.76 2.55
C ARG A 306 -9.33 -22.77 2.86
N THR A 307 -9.54 -21.81 1.98
CA THR A 307 -10.60 -20.80 2.09
C THR A 307 -11.59 -20.92 0.94
N CYS A 308 -12.70 -20.21 1.00
CA CYS A 308 -13.63 -20.08 -0.13
C CYS A 308 -13.32 -18.88 -1.04
N PHE A 309 -12.20 -18.20 -0.85
CA PHE A 309 -11.78 -17.16 -1.77
C PHE A 309 -11.27 -17.75 -3.07
N GLY A 310 -11.64 -17.12 -4.19
CA GLY A 310 -11.18 -17.44 -5.53
C GLY A 310 -10.58 -16.22 -6.21
N PHE A 311 -9.69 -16.46 -7.15
CA PHE A 311 -9.03 -15.43 -7.95
C PHE A 311 -9.06 -15.84 -9.41
N THR A 312 -9.24 -14.89 -10.33
CA THR A 312 -9.28 -15.16 -11.77
C THR A 312 -8.00 -14.80 -12.48
N THR A 313 -7.21 -13.88 -11.90
CA THR A 313 -5.95 -13.40 -12.48
C THR A 313 -4.99 -12.96 -11.38
N GLY A 314 -3.75 -12.69 -11.71
CA GLY A 314 -2.78 -11.95 -10.89
C GLY A 314 -2.57 -10.51 -11.40
N GLY A 315 -3.49 -9.99 -12.20
CA GLY A 315 -3.43 -8.65 -12.80
C GLY A 315 -4.67 -7.82 -12.52
N HIS A 316 -4.67 -6.60 -13.07
CA HIS A 316 -5.79 -5.69 -12.94
C HIS A 316 -7.04 -6.23 -13.65
N THR A 317 -8.21 -5.86 -13.14
CA THR A 317 -9.52 -6.22 -13.66
C THR A 317 -10.31 -4.97 -14.02
N GLY A 318 -11.24 -5.09 -14.96
CA GLY A 318 -11.90 -3.96 -15.62
C GLY A 318 -13.29 -3.63 -15.09
N GLU A 319 -13.61 -4.06 -13.87
CA GLU A 319 -14.85 -3.68 -13.20
C GLU A 319 -14.80 -2.23 -12.68
N GLU A 320 -15.96 -1.64 -12.47
CA GLU A 320 -16.07 -0.37 -11.76
C GLU A 320 -15.64 -0.54 -10.30
N VAL A 321 -14.94 0.49 -9.79
CA VAL A 321 -14.53 0.57 -8.40
C VAL A 321 -15.37 1.56 -7.62
N PHE A 322 -15.45 1.42 -6.31
CA PHE A 322 -16.24 2.34 -5.50
C PHE A 322 -15.58 3.72 -5.38
N LEU A 323 -16.41 4.74 -5.25
CA LEU A 323 -16.01 6.09 -4.87
C LEU A 323 -16.80 6.48 -3.63
N ALA A 324 -16.11 6.82 -2.55
CA ALA A 324 -16.72 7.36 -1.35
C ALA A 324 -16.14 8.75 -1.06
N ALA A 325 -17.00 9.68 -0.64
CA ALA A 325 -16.56 11.02 -0.32
C ALA A 325 -17.32 11.58 0.88
N TYR A 326 -16.65 12.41 1.64
CA TYR A 326 -17.23 13.26 2.67
C TYR A 326 -16.88 14.72 2.37
N HIS A 327 -17.87 15.60 2.45
CA HIS A 327 -17.68 17.05 2.36
C HIS A 327 -18.56 17.74 3.40
N PRO A 328 -18.04 18.67 4.20
CA PRO A 328 -18.80 19.30 5.28
C PRO A 328 -20.01 20.12 4.78
N GLN A 329 -20.00 20.57 3.53
CA GLN A 329 -21.07 21.34 2.89
C GLN A 329 -21.96 20.51 1.96
N GLY A 330 -21.75 19.18 1.92
CA GLY A 330 -22.60 18.26 1.16
C GLY A 330 -22.36 18.20 -0.36
N THR A 331 -21.30 18.82 -0.88
CA THR A 331 -20.95 18.72 -2.30
C THR A 331 -20.19 17.40 -2.56
N LEU A 332 -20.83 16.44 -3.20
CA LEU A 332 -20.29 15.09 -3.39
C LEU A 332 -20.30 14.70 -4.88
N PRO A 333 -19.31 13.92 -5.35
CA PRO A 333 -19.31 13.30 -6.66
C PRO A 333 -20.25 12.08 -6.66
N LEU A 334 -21.50 12.27 -7.07
CA LEU A 334 -22.52 11.22 -7.01
C LEU A 334 -22.65 10.49 -8.35
N GLY A 335 -23.04 9.22 -8.31
CA GLY A 335 -23.25 8.38 -9.48
C GLY A 335 -21.96 7.77 -10.03
N MET A 336 -21.95 7.48 -11.32
CA MET A 336 -20.77 6.98 -12.04
C MET A 336 -19.91 8.18 -12.46
N ASN A 337 -18.65 8.17 -12.09
CA ASN A 337 -17.68 9.21 -12.42
C ASN A 337 -16.49 8.61 -13.17
N THR A 338 -15.98 9.31 -14.12
CA THR A 338 -14.72 9.00 -14.80
C THR A 338 -13.53 9.54 -13.99
N ASN A 339 -12.32 9.04 -14.25
CA ASN A 339 -11.09 9.59 -13.64
C ASN A 339 -10.90 11.09 -13.93
N ILE A 340 -11.37 11.56 -15.10
CA ILE A 340 -11.30 12.98 -15.48
C ILE A 340 -12.23 13.80 -14.58
N GLU A 341 -13.47 13.36 -14.40
CA GLU A 341 -14.45 14.03 -13.54
C GLU A 341 -14.01 14.03 -12.06
N LEU A 342 -13.33 12.96 -11.62
CA LEU A 342 -12.74 12.92 -10.27
C LEU A 342 -11.62 13.98 -10.14
N ASN A 343 -10.75 14.11 -11.13
CA ASN A 343 -9.73 15.18 -11.14
C ASN A 343 -10.37 16.57 -11.11
N GLU A 344 -11.42 16.80 -11.89
CA GLU A 344 -12.18 18.07 -11.89
C GLU A 344 -12.79 18.34 -10.50
N TYR A 345 -13.35 17.32 -9.87
CA TYR A 345 -13.87 17.44 -8.51
C TYR A 345 -12.78 17.83 -7.51
N LEU A 346 -11.61 17.18 -7.55
CA LEU A 346 -10.48 17.52 -6.70
C LEU A 346 -9.97 18.94 -6.94
N CYS A 347 -9.83 19.35 -8.19
CA CYS A 347 -9.48 20.73 -8.55
C CYS A 347 -10.50 21.75 -7.97
N ASN A 348 -11.78 21.46 -8.10
CA ASN A 348 -12.85 22.33 -7.59
C ASN A 348 -12.82 22.45 -6.04
N LEU A 349 -12.47 21.37 -5.30
CA LEU A 349 -12.26 21.43 -3.85
C LEU A 349 -11.16 22.42 -3.45
N PHE A 350 -10.18 22.63 -4.30
CA PHE A 350 -9.08 23.58 -4.12
C PHE A 350 -9.36 24.94 -4.76
N GLY A 351 -10.50 25.13 -5.41
CA GLY A 351 -10.75 26.34 -6.21
C GLY A 351 -9.77 26.52 -7.39
N LEU A 352 -9.17 25.43 -7.86
CA LEU A 352 -8.29 25.39 -9.02
C LEU A 352 -9.11 25.21 -10.29
N THR A 353 -8.64 25.79 -11.39
CA THR A 353 -9.18 25.59 -12.75
C THR A 353 -8.14 24.87 -13.61
N HIS A 354 -8.59 24.24 -14.70
CA HIS A 354 -7.66 23.68 -15.69
C HIS A 354 -6.67 24.73 -16.22
N GLY A 355 -7.12 25.98 -16.40
CA GLY A 355 -6.24 27.09 -16.79
C GLY A 355 -5.11 27.34 -15.80
N ASN A 356 -5.37 27.25 -14.49
CA ASN A 356 -4.32 27.39 -13.49
C ASN A 356 -3.25 26.29 -13.61
N LEU A 357 -3.66 25.04 -13.87
CA LEU A 357 -2.75 23.91 -14.04
C LEU A 357 -1.94 24.02 -15.34
N GLU A 358 -2.58 24.44 -16.45
CA GLU A 358 -1.91 24.66 -17.73
C GLU A 358 -0.89 25.79 -17.66
N ASP A 359 -1.21 26.89 -16.99
CA ASP A 359 -0.31 28.03 -16.79
C ASP A 359 0.94 27.64 -16.00
N LEU A 360 0.82 26.80 -14.95
CA LEU A 360 1.95 26.28 -14.20
C LEU A 360 2.77 25.30 -15.03
N THR A 361 2.13 24.42 -15.78
CA THR A 361 2.78 23.43 -16.64
C THR A 361 3.60 24.09 -17.77
N SER A 362 3.21 25.30 -18.20
CA SER A 362 3.86 26.03 -19.30
C SER A 362 5.06 26.89 -18.86
N LYS A 363 5.26 27.08 -17.58
CA LYS A 363 6.37 27.82 -16.97
C LYS A 363 7.54 26.91 -16.63
#